data_fa772e7b4f54647752726063d32c7079
#
_entry.id   fa772e7b4f54647752726063d32c7079
#
_cell.length_a   1.000
_cell.length_b   1.000
_cell.length_c   1.000
_cell.angle_alpha   90.00
_cell.angle_beta   90.00
_cell.angle_gamma   90.00
#
_symmetry.space_group_name_H-M   'P 1'
#
loop_
_entity.id
_entity.type
_entity.pdbx_description
1 polymer ?
#
loop_
_entity_poly.entity_id
_entity_poly.type
_entity_poly.pdbx_seq_one_letter_code
_entity_poly.pdbx_strand_id
1 'polypeptide(L)'
;MILRIISNLAVLRLARVSAIFTPEEMSDKGQDSEQGSEVIDGVIQAYHFAEADPFRATTHNKGIMNAISAVALACGQDWRAIESGAHSYASHERVYGSLTKWSKDENGNLVGSIELPMAVGLVGGAVRVHPAAQTNVALLGVESADELAKVMAASGLAQNLGALRALATVGIQAGHMKLHVRNMAVTAGAEGEEVEKVASMLRERGVRITQASVICLLYT
;
A
#
# COMPACT_ATOMS: atom_id res chain seq x y z
N MET A 1 -15.89 -32.70 -19.12
CA MET A 1 -14.92 -31.76 -18.51
C MET A 1 -15.10 -31.82 -17.00
N ILE A 2 -14.05 -32.21 -16.28
CA ILE A 2 -14.09 -32.47 -14.82
C ILE A 2 -13.66 -31.19 -14.03
N LEU A 3 -12.72 -30.41 -14.57
CA LEU A 3 -12.21 -29.19 -13.94
C LEU A 3 -12.58 -27.96 -14.77
N ARG A 4 -13.04 -26.89 -14.12
CA ARG A 4 -13.44 -25.63 -14.79
C ARG A 4 -12.56 -24.46 -14.39
N ILE A 5 -12.09 -24.38 -13.14
CA ILE A 5 -11.15 -23.36 -12.65
C ILE A 5 -9.86 -24.08 -12.29
N ILE A 6 -8.77 -23.78 -13.01
CA ILE A 6 -7.50 -24.50 -12.88
C ILE A 6 -6.48 -23.65 -12.11
N SER A 7 -6.41 -22.33 -12.37
CA SER A 7 -5.40 -21.46 -11.77
C SER A 7 -5.85 -20.00 -11.73
N ASN A 8 -5.43 -19.28 -10.68
CA ASN A 8 -5.53 -17.84 -10.56
C ASN A 8 -4.25 -17.12 -11.06
N LEU A 9 -3.20 -17.87 -11.44
CA LEU A 9 -1.98 -17.32 -12.03
C LEU A 9 -2.23 -16.95 -13.50
N ALA A 10 -2.87 -15.80 -13.72
CA ALA A 10 -3.32 -15.33 -15.02
C ALA A 10 -2.23 -14.56 -15.77
N VAL A 11 -1.12 -15.20 -16.13
CA VAL A 11 0.06 -14.58 -16.75
C VAL A 11 -0.19 -13.93 -18.12
N LEU A 12 -1.34 -14.21 -18.75
CA LEU A 12 -1.76 -13.58 -20.00
C LEU A 12 -2.64 -12.33 -19.78
N ARG A 13 -2.91 -11.96 -18.52
CA ARG A 13 -3.73 -10.80 -18.14
C ARG A 13 -2.94 -9.89 -17.20
N LEU A 14 -1.78 -9.44 -17.64
CA LEU A 14 -0.90 -8.58 -16.86
C LEU A 14 -1.32 -7.11 -16.96
N ALA A 15 -1.43 -6.45 -15.81
CA ALA A 15 -1.46 -5.00 -15.73
C ALA A 15 -0.05 -4.47 -15.50
N ARG A 16 0.32 -3.41 -16.25
CA ARG A 16 1.61 -2.73 -16.15
C ARG A 16 1.38 -1.24 -15.93
N VAL A 17 2.05 -0.69 -14.93
CA VAL A 17 2.02 0.74 -14.62
C VAL A 17 3.43 1.20 -14.27
N SER A 18 3.79 2.39 -14.70
CA SER A 18 5.02 3.07 -14.30
C SER A 18 4.74 4.52 -13.93
N ALA A 19 5.58 5.08 -13.05
CA ALA A 19 5.54 6.47 -12.63
C ALA A 19 6.96 6.99 -12.43
N ILE A 20 7.13 8.31 -12.62
CA ILE A 20 8.39 9.02 -12.40
C ILE A 20 8.12 10.13 -11.40
N PHE A 21 9.02 10.30 -10.43
CA PHE A 21 8.93 11.31 -9.38
C PHE A 21 10.25 12.08 -9.34
N THR A 22 10.18 13.40 -9.40
CA THR A 22 11.37 14.24 -9.28
C THR A 22 11.86 14.32 -7.84
N PRO A 23 13.13 14.70 -7.60
CA PRO A 23 13.62 14.92 -6.23
C PRO A 23 12.75 15.93 -5.45
N GLU A 24 12.28 17.00 -6.09
CA GLU A 24 11.42 18.00 -5.45
C GLU A 24 10.10 17.37 -4.96
N GLU A 25 9.45 16.53 -5.77
CA GLU A 25 8.20 15.84 -5.40
C GLU A 25 8.41 14.82 -4.27
N MET A 26 9.63 14.29 -4.13
CA MET A 26 9.98 13.35 -3.08
C MET A 26 10.35 14.01 -1.75
N SER A 27 10.62 15.32 -1.73
CA SER A 27 10.90 16.08 -0.50
C SER A 27 9.63 16.30 0.33
N ASP A 28 9.80 16.61 1.63
CA ASP A 28 8.66 16.82 2.54
C ASP A 28 7.85 18.08 2.23
N LYS A 29 8.51 19.10 1.66
CA LYS A 29 7.90 20.40 1.34
C LYS A 29 7.73 20.64 -0.16
N GLY A 30 8.11 19.66 -1.00
CA GLY A 30 8.04 19.80 -2.46
C GLY A 30 8.99 20.85 -3.05
N GLN A 31 10.06 21.24 -2.34
CA GLN A 31 10.95 22.36 -2.73
C GLN A 31 12.44 22.09 -2.46
N ASP A 32 12.78 20.98 -1.82
CA ASP A 32 14.15 20.65 -1.45
C ASP A 32 14.64 19.44 -2.24
N SER A 33 15.37 19.71 -3.31
CA SER A 33 15.89 18.71 -4.22
C SER A 33 16.97 17.81 -3.58
N GLU A 34 17.76 18.34 -2.63
CA GLU A 34 18.79 17.59 -1.92
C GLU A 34 18.14 16.58 -0.95
N GLN A 35 17.21 17.03 -0.12
CA GLN A 35 16.41 16.17 0.75
C GLN A 35 15.65 15.10 -0.07
N GLY A 36 15.06 15.49 -1.18
CA GLY A 36 14.35 14.57 -2.06
C GLY A 36 15.26 13.50 -2.65
N SER A 37 16.49 13.86 -3.01
CA SER A 37 17.48 12.89 -3.51
C SER A 37 17.88 11.86 -2.45
N GLU A 38 18.05 12.28 -1.20
CA GLU A 38 18.30 11.38 -0.07
C GLU A 38 17.12 10.41 0.15
N VAL A 39 15.89 10.91 0.06
CA VAL A 39 14.68 10.08 0.17
C VAL A 39 14.62 9.05 -0.97
N ILE A 40 14.94 9.44 -2.21
CA ILE A 40 15.02 8.54 -3.35
C ILE A 40 16.03 7.42 -3.10
N ASP A 41 17.22 7.75 -2.63
CA ASP A 41 18.26 6.75 -2.33
C ASP A 41 17.80 5.79 -1.23
N GLY A 42 17.13 6.29 -0.19
CA GLY A 42 16.54 5.47 0.85
C GLY A 42 15.42 4.53 0.34
N VAL A 43 14.57 5.01 -0.56
CA VAL A 43 13.52 4.21 -1.22
C VAL A 43 14.14 3.06 -2.02
N ILE A 44 15.19 3.35 -2.80
CA ILE A 44 15.90 2.34 -3.61
C ILE A 44 16.58 1.31 -2.71
N GLN A 45 17.23 1.72 -1.62
CA GLN A 45 17.83 0.79 -0.66
C GLN A 45 16.78 -0.12 -0.02
N ALA A 46 15.64 0.43 0.41
CA ALA A 46 14.54 -0.34 0.98
C ALA A 46 13.92 -1.33 -0.03
N TYR A 47 13.86 -0.96 -1.31
CA TYR A 47 13.47 -1.84 -2.40
C TYR A 47 14.49 -2.97 -2.63
N HIS A 48 15.78 -2.66 -2.72
CA HIS A 48 16.83 -3.67 -2.89
C HIS A 48 16.83 -4.69 -1.76
N PHE A 49 16.55 -4.28 -0.53
CA PHE A 49 16.37 -5.21 0.57
C PHE A 49 15.19 -6.16 0.34
N ALA A 50 14.06 -5.65 -0.16
CA ALA A 50 12.91 -6.50 -0.49
C ALA A 50 13.18 -7.45 -1.68
N GLU A 51 14.01 -7.05 -2.62
CA GLU A 51 14.38 -7.90 -3.77
C GLU A 51 15.39 -9.00 -3.36
N ALA A 52 16.27 -8.72 -2.39
CA ALA A 52 17.30 -9.66 -1.95
C ALA A 52 16.82 -10.68 -0.91
N ASP A 53 15.75 -10.37 -0.15
CA ASP A 53 15.27 -11.20 0.97
C ASP A 53 13.80 -11.55 0.82
N PRO A 54 13.44 -12.86 0.64
CA PRO A 54 12.06 -13.31 0.52
C PRO A 54 11.18 -12.97 1.73
N PHE A 55 11.73 -12.92 2.94
CA PHE A 55 10.98 -12.53 4.14
C PHE A 55 10.57 -11.05 4.05
N ARG A 56 11.50 -10.19 3.64
CA ARG A 56 11.18 -8.78 3.42
C ARG A 56 10.25 -8.59 2.23
N ALA A 57 10.44 -9.32 1.13
CA ALA A 57 9.56 -9.32 -0.05
C ALA A 57 8.11 -9.65 0.32
N THR A 58 7.89 -10.62 1.20
CA THR A 58 6.54 -11.00 1.67
C THR A 58 5.80 -9.81 2.30
N THR A 59 6.46 -9.05 3.17
CA THR A 59 5.88 -7.85 3.80
C THR A 59 5.72 -6.69 2.79
N HIS A 60 6.67 -6.55 1.88
CA HIS A 60 6.63 -5.56 0.81
C HIS A 60 5.42 -5.78 -0.11
N ASN A 61 5.22 -6.99 -0.62
CA ASN A 61 4.12 -7.35 -1.50
C ASN A 61 2.76 -7.32 -0.77
N LYS A 62 2.71 -7.74 0.50
CA LYS A 62 1.51 -7.56 1.33
C LYS A 62 1.10 -6.09 1.40
N GLY A 63 2.07 -5.17 1.51
CA GLY A 63 1.82 -3.74 1.47
C GLY A 63 1.19 -3.27 0.16
N ILE A 64 1.68 -3.76 -0.98
CA ILE A 64 1.10 -3.50 -2.31
C ILE A 64 -0.34 -3.99 -2.37
N MET A 65 -0.59 -5.22 -1.91
CA MET A 65 -1.91 -5.84 -1.95
C MET A 65 -2.92 -5.16 -1.02
N ASN A 66 -2.51 -4.43 0.01
CA ASN A 66 -3.43 -3.65 0.84
C ASN A 66 -4.29 -2.67 0.01
N ALA A 67 -3.68 -1.97 -0.97
CA ALA A 67 -4.41 -1.06 -1.83
C ALA A 67 -5.17 -1.81 -2.95
N ILE A 68 -4.51 -2.75 -3.62
CA ILE A 68 -5.12 -3.50 -4.72
C ILE A 68 -6.35 -4.26 -4.23
N SER A 69 -6.24 -4.99 -3.12
CA SER A 69 -7.36 -5.76 -2.54
C SER A 69 -8.49 -4.86 -2.05
N ALA A 70 -8.17 -3.67 -1.51
CA ALA A 70 -9.19 -2.70 -1.10
C ALA A 70 -9.98 -2.15 -2.30
N VAL A 71 -9.31 -1.76 -3.39
CA VAL A 71 -9.98 -1.30 -4.62
C VAL A 71 -10.75 -2.46 -5.27
N ALA A 72 -10.19 -3.67 -5.29
CA ALA A 72 -10.86 -4.85 -5.81
C ALA A 72 -12.17 -5.13 -5.06
N LEU A 73 -12.14 -5.08 -3.73
CA LEU A 73 -13.32 -5.27 -2.88
C LEU A 73 -14.37 -4.19 -3.13
N ALA A 74 -13.94 -2.91 -3.17
CA ALA A 74 -14.81 -1.78 -3.43
C ALA A 74 -15.52 -1.86 -4.80
N CYS A 75 -14.83 -2.39 -5.81
CA CYS A 75 -15.34 -2.57 -7.18
C CYS A 75 -16.00 -3.94 -7.43
N GLY A 76 -16.25 -4.73 -6.38
CA GLY A 76 -16.93 -6.01 -6.49
C GLY A 76 -16.15 -7.09 -7.25
N GLN A 77 -14.83 -7.03 -7.24
CA GLN A 77 -13.94 -8.01 -7.85
C GLN A 77 -13.57 -9.13 -6.89
N ASP A 78 -13.08 -10.25 -7.41
CA ASP A 78 -12.55 -11.35 -6.59
C ASP A 78 -11.12 -11.03 -6.12
N TRP A 79 -11.04 -10.27 -5.01
CA TRP A 79 -9.78 -9.83 -4.41
C TRP A 79 -8.87 -11.01 -3.99
N ARG A 80 -9.46 -12.15 -3.59
CA ARG A 80 -8.68 -13.34 -3.18
C ARG A 80 -8.00 -14.00 -4.37
N ALA A 81 -8.69 -14.08 -5.50
CA ALA A 81 -8.11 -14.58 -6.74
C ALA A 81 -6.98 -13.68 -7.24
N ILE A 82 -7.16 -12.35 -7.16
CA ILE A 82 -6.13 -11.36 -7.53
C ILE A 82 -4.91 -11.50 -6.63
N GLU A 83 -5.10 -11.57 -5.31
CA GLU A 83 -4.02 -11.71 -4.34
C GLU A 83 -3.24 -13.02 -4.51
N SER A 84 -3.95 -14.12 -4.67
CA SER A 84 -3.35 -15.43 -4.96
C SER A 84 -2.51 -15.39 -6.26
N GLY A 85 -3.05 -14.78 -7.33
CA GLY A 85 -2.35 -14.61 -8.59
C GLY A 85 -1.10 -13.75 -8.46
N ALA A 86 -1.19 -12.63 -7.74
CA ALA A 86 -0.07 -11.72 -7.51
C ALA A 86 1.08 -12.38 -6.74
N HIS A 87 0.81 -13.04 -5.62
CA HIS A 87 1.84 -13.74 -4.84
C HIS A 87 2.46 -14.90 -5.61
N SER A 88 1.66 -15.66 -6.36
CA SER A 88 2.16 -16.71 -7.25
C SER A 88 3.07 -16.11 -8.34
N TYR A 89 2.71 -14.96 -8.90
CA TYR A 89 3.51 -14.27 -9.92
C TYR A 89 4.85 -13.75 -9.36
N ALA A 90 4.88 -13.31 -8.10
CA ALA A 90 6.10 -12.87 -7.44
C ALA A 90 7.18 -13.98 -7.34
N SER A 91 6.77 -15.25 -7.45
CA SER A 91 7.67 -16.41 -7.50
C SER A 91 7.65 -17.16 -8.84
N HIS A 92 6.93 -16.63 -9.85
CA HIS A 92 6.84 -17.27 -11.15
C HIS A 92 8.18 -17.17 -11.87
N GLU A 93 8.78 -18.34 -12.19
CA GLU A 93 10.07 -18.48 -12.87
C GLU A 93 11.28 -17.86 -12.11
N ARG A 94 11.14 -17.53 -10.84
CA ARG A 94 12.20 -16.94 -9.99
C ARG A 94 11.97 -17.21 -8.50
N VAL A 95 12.97 -16.88 -7.67
CA VAL A 95 12.79 -16.83 -6.22
C VAL A 95 11.77 -15.72 -5.90
N TYR A 96 10.94 -15.92 -4.87
CA TYR A 96 9.95 -14.94 -4.46
C TYR A 96 10.60 -13.58 -4.17
N GLY A 97 10.18 -12.56 -4.90
CA GLY A 97 10.73 -11.21 -4.83
C GLY A 97 9.65 -10.13 -4.93
N SER A 98 10.06 -8.89 -5.08
CA SER A 98 9.18 -7.73 -5.18
C SER A 98 8.31 -7.77 -6.45
N LEU A 99 7.05 -7.36 -6.33
CA LEU A 99 6.14 -7.10 -7.48
C LEU A 99 6.40 -5.73 -8.13
N THR A 100 7.11 -4.84 -7.46
CA THR A 100 7.51 -3.53 -7.98
C THR A 100 8.99 -3.50 -8.32
N LYS A 101 9.37 -2.55 -9.18
CA LYS A 101 10.77 -2.22 -9.46
C LYS A 101 10.97 -0.73 -9.24
N TRP A 102 12.05 -0.36 -8.57
CA TRP A 102 12.41 1.02 -8.32
C TRP A 102 13.86 1.26 -8.73
N SER A 103 14.10 2.35 -9.45
CA SER A 103 15.43 2.74 -9.92
C SER A 103 15.54 4.26 -9.99
N LYS A 104 16.76 4.76 -10.14
CA LYS A 104 17.03 6.16 -10.45
C LYS A 104 17.35 6.28 -11.95
N ASP A 105 16.78 7.29 -12.62
CA ASP A 105 17.13 7.62 -14.00
C ASP A 105 18.39 8.50 -14.09
N GLU A 106 18.78 8.86 -15.31
CA GLU A 106 19.96 9.69 -15.58
C GLU A 106 19.82 11.12 -15.04
N ASN A 107 18.60 11.58 -14.80
CA ASN A 107 18.28 12.90 -14.25
C ASN A 107 18.17 12.90 -12.72
N GLY A 108 18.32 11.75 -12.08
CA GLY A 108 18.16 11.59 -10.64
C GLY A 108 16.73 11.37 -10.17
N ASN A 109 15.75 11.24 -11.09
CA ASN A 109 14.37 10.98 -10.74
C ASN A 109 14.17 9.53 -10.27
N LEU A 110 13.22 9.31 -9.37
CA LEU A 110 12.77 7.98 -8.98
C LEU A 110 11.81 7.42 -10.03
N VAL A 111 12.16 6.29 -10.62
CA VAL A 111 11.31 5.56 -11.56
C VAL A 111 10.78 4.31 -10.88
N GLY A 112 9.45 4.22 -10.77
CA GLY A 112 8.75 3.07 -10.22
C GLY A 112 7.93 2.34 -11.27
N SER A 113 7.88 1.02 -11.20
CA SER A 113 6.99 0.21 -12.04
C SER A 113 6.43 -0.98 -11.28
N ILE A 114 5.26 -1.43 -11.70
CA ILE A 114 4.61 -2.65 -11.21
C ILE A 114 4.08 -3.45 -12.40
N GLU A 115 4.24 -4.77 -12.32
CA GLU A 115 3.65 -5.72 -13.23
C GLU A 115 3.11 -6.91 -12.44
N LEU A 116 1.81 -7.23 -12.65
CA LEU A 116 1.19 -8.36 -11.98
C LEU A 116 -0.07 -8.83 -12.74
N PRO A 117 -0.49 -10.10 -12.55
CA PRO A 117 -1.76 -10.59 -13.06
C PRO A 117 -2.94 -9.83 -12.44
N MET A 118 -3.87 -9.38 -13.31
CA MET A 118 -5.02 -8.61 -12.87
C MET A 118 -6.27 -9.10 -13.63
N ALA A 119 -6.79 -10.25 -13.22
CA ALA A 119 -7.95 -10.86 -13.82
C ALA A 119 -9.26 -10.24 -13.29
N VAL A 120 -9.57 -9.03 -13.73
CA VAL A 120 -10.77 -8.27 -13.36
C VAL A 120 -11.77 -8.16 -14.51
N GLY A 121 -13.00 -7.73 -14.22
CA GLY A 121 -14.04 -7.54 -15.22
C GLY A 121 -15.09 -6.52 -14.80
N LEU A 122 -15.77 -5.91 -15.78
CA LEU A 122 -16.87 -4.97 -15.59
C LEU A 122 -18.24 -5.58 -15.89
N VAL A 123 -18.28 -6.79 -16.46
CA VAL A 123 -19.50 -7.46 -16.91
C VAL A 123 -19.81 -8.65 -16.03
N GLY A 124 -20.99 -8.64 -15.40
CA GLY A 124 -21.45 -9.76 -14.57
C GLY A 124 -21.01 -9.68 -13.11
N GLY A 125 -21.32 -10.73 -12.35
CA GLY A 125 -20.95 -10.86 -10.93
C GLY A 125 -21.48 -9.73 -10.04
N ALA A 126 -20.74 -9.43 -8.97
CA ALA A 126 -21.10 -8.40 -7.99
C ALA A 126 -21.17 -7.00 -8.60
N VAL A 127 -20.39 -6.69 -9.64
CA VAL A 127 -20.40 -5.40 -10.33
C VAL A 127 -21.78 -5.05 -10.88
N ARG A 128 -22.55 -6.06 -11.34
CA ARG A 128 -23.90 -5.82 -11.91
C ARG A 128 -25.02 -5.71 -10.87
N VAL A 129 -24.84 -6.27 -9.70
CA VAL A 129 -25.95 -6.42 -8.73
C VAL A 129 -25.71 -5.68 -7.42
N HIS A 130 -24.47 -5.33 -7.09
CA HIS A 130 -24.16 -4.65 -5.84
C HIS A 130 -24.10 -3.12 -6.07
N PRO A 131 -25.01 -2.33 -5.48
CA PRO A 131 -25.11 -0.89 -5.75
C PRO A 131 -23.82 -0.12 -5.47
N ALA A 132 -23.13 -0.43 -4.36
CA ALA A 132 -21.88 0.24 -4.03
C ALA A 132 -20.76 -0.07 -5.06
N ALA A 133 -20.67 -1.31 -5.56
CA ALA A 133 -19.70 -1.65 -6.60
C ALA A 133 -19.97 -0.89 -7.91
N GLN A 134 -21.25 -0.78 -8.30
CA GLN A 134 -21.65 0.01 -9.46
C GLN A 134 -21.26 1.48 -9.32
N THR A 135 -21.56 2.07 -8.15
CA THR A 135 -21.21 3.47 -7.84
C THR A 135 -19.70 3.69 -7.87
N ASN A 136 -18.93 2.79 -7.27
CA ASN A 136 -17.48 2.91 -7.22
C ASN A 136 -16.83 2.78 -8.60
N VAL A 137 -17.29 1.85 -9.44
CA VAL A 137 -16.83 1.73 -10.83
C VAL A 137 -17.20 2.98 -11.65
N ALA A 138 -18.41 3.51 -11.45
CA ALA A 138 -18.83 4.75 -12.12
C ALA A 138 -17.99 5.97 -11.67
N LEU A 139 -17.65 6.07 -10.38
CA LEU A 139 -16.75 7.12 -9.86
C LEU A 139 -15.35 7.05 -10.45
N LEU A 140 -14.83 5.86 -10.70
CA LEU A 140 -13.53 5.68 -11.35
C LEU A 140 -13.54 6.10 -12.82
N GLY A 141 -14.71 6.15 -13.45
CA GLY A 141 -14.85 6.50 -14.87
C GLY A 141 -14.20 5.51 -15.83
N VAL A 142 -13.99 4.26 -15.38
CA VAL A 142 -13.36 3.23 -16.21
C VAL A 142 -14.39 2.56 -17.14
N GLU A 143 -14.02 2.39 -18.39
CA GLU A 143 -14.89 1.84 -19.45
C GLU A 143 -14.52 0.40 -19.82
N SER A 144 -13.34 -0.06 -19.42
CA SER A 144 -12.82 -1.40 -19.74
C SER A 144 -12.21 -2.10 -18.54
N ALA A 145 -12.15 -3.44 -18.62
CA ALA A 145 -11.46 -4.26 -17.62
C ALA A 145 -9.95 -3.96 -17.57
N ASP A 146 -9.36 -3.55 -18.69
CA ASP A 146 -7.95 -3.16 -18.77
C ASP A 146 -7.69 -1.84 -18.02
N GLU A 147 -8.55 -0.85 -18.14
CA GLU A 147 -8.46 0.39 -17.38
C GLU A 147 -8.62 0.14 -15.88
N LEU A 148 -9.62 -0.67 -15.48
CA LEU A 148 -9.79 -1.04 -14.07
C LEU A 148 -8.54 -1.75 -13.53
N ALA A 149 -7.96 -2.67 -14.29
CA ALA A 149 -6.72 -3.36 -13.93
C ALA A 149 -5.55 -2.38 -13.73
N LYS A 150 -5.39 -1.40 -14.61
CA LYS A 150 -4.36 -0.36 -14.50
C LYS A 150 -4.58 0.55 -13.29
N VAL A 151 -5.82 0.96 -13.00
CA VAL A 151 -6.14 1.75 -11.79
C VAL A 151 -5.77 0.97 -10.53
N MET A 152 -6.10 -0.31 -10.45
CA MET A 152 -5.73 -1.16 -9.33
C MET A 152 -4.20 -1.32 -9.20
N ALA A 153 -3.50 -1.55 -10.31
CA ALA A 153 -2.03 -1.65 -10.30
C ALA A 153 -1.39 -0.31 -9.87
N ALA A 154 -1.91 0.82 -10.35
CA ALA A 154 -1.46 2.15 -9.96
C ALA A 154 -1.65 2.41 -8.46
N SER A 155 -2.80 1.99 -7.88
CA SER A 155 -3.03 2.08 -6.44
C SER A 155 -2.01 1.26 -5.64
N GLY A 156 -1.65 0.08 -6.13
CA GLY A 156 -0.61 -0.77 -5.53
C GLY A 156 0.79 -0.13 -5.58
N LEU A 157 1.16 0.48 -6.72
CA LEU A 157 2.43 1.19 -6.88
C LEU A 157 2.51 2.40 -5.95
N ALA A 158 1.44 3.21 -5.88
CA ALA A 158 1.37 4.38 -4.99
C ALA A 158 1.45 3.98 -3.51
N GLN A 159 0.74 2.92 -3.10
CA GLN A 159 0.79 2.38 -1.74
C GLN A 159 2.21 1.89 -1.39
N ASN A 160 2.88 1.26 -2.33
CA ASN A 160 4.24 0.79 -2.13
C ASN A 160 5.23 1.95 -1.97
N LEU A 161 5.12 2.99 -2.80
CA LEU A 161 5.92 4.20 -2.66
C LEU A 161 5.75 4.84 -1.27
N GLY A 162 4.50 4.99 -0.81
CA GLY A 162 4.23 5.54 0.51
C GLY A 162 4.88 4.74 1.64
N ALA A 163 4.87 3.40 1.55
CA ALA A 163 5.52 2.52 2.51
C ALA A 163 7.06 2.64 2.47
N LEU A 164 7.65 2.63 1.27
CA LEU A 164 9.11 2.77 1.10
C LEU A 164 9.60 4.15 1.55
N ARG A 165 8.87 5.22 1.21
CA ARG A 165 9.18 6.57 1.69
C ARG A 165 9.12 6.66 3.22
N ALA A 166 8.11 6.06 3.85
CA ALA A 166 8.03 6.03 5.30
C ALA A 166 9.21 5.26 5.94
N LEU A 167 9.68 4.16 5.31
CA LEU A 167 10.87 3.45 5.76
C LEU A 167 12.15 4.27 5.60
N ALA A 168 12.27 5.01 4.50
CA ALA A 168 13.42 5.84 4.17
C ALA A 168 13.54 7.12 5.02
N THR A 169 12.44 7.55 5.67
CA THR A 169 12.38 8.82 6.41
C THR A 169 12.13 8.60 7.92
N VAL A 170 10.90 8.79 8.36
CA VAL A 170 10.52 8.77 9.79
C VAL A 170 10.34 7.36 10.38
N GLY A 171 10.32 6.35 9.51
CA GLY A 171 9.98 4.98 9.86
C GLY A 171 8.46 4.74 10.01
N ILE A 172 8.04 3.54 9.67
CA ILE A 172 6.61 3.14 9.71
C ILE A 172 6.04 3.23 11.12
N GLN A 173 6.85 2.97 12.16
CA GLN A 173 6.40 3.01 13.54
C GLN A 173 5.94 4.41 13.99
N ALA A 174 6.59 5.48 13.54
CA ALA A 174 6.23 6.85 13.95
C ALA A 174 4.80 7.23 13.51
N GLY A 175 4.39 6.83 12.30
CA GLY A 175 3.02 7.02 11.81
C GLY A 175 1.99 6.16 12.54
N HIS A 176 2.31 4.87 12.75
CA HIS A 176 1.45 3.93 13.47
C HIS A 176 1.29 4.32 14.94
N MET A 177 2.34 4.84 15.58
CA MET A 177 2.29 5.28 16.97
C MET A 177 1.30 6.44 17.17
N LYS A 178 1.22 7.39 16.23
CA LYS A 178 0.24 8.48 16.32
C LYS A 178 -1.21 7.98 16.34
N LEU A 179 -1.54 7.00 15.47
CA LEU A 179 -2.88 6.39 15.44
C LEU A 179 -3.12 5.48 16.64
N HIS A 180 -2.11 4.70 17.05
CA HIS A 180 -2.21 3.79 18.17
C HIS A 180 -2.48 4.52 19.49
N VAL A 181 -1.80 5.64 19.73
CA VAL A 181 -1.99 6.48 20.91
C VAL A 181 -3.43 7.03 21.01
N ARG A 182 -4.01 7.49 19.90
CA ARG A 182 -5.41 7.95 19.86
C ARG A 182 -6.38 6.81 20.16
N ASN A 183 -6.20 5.67 19.51
CA ASN A 183 -7.04 4.49 19.74
C ASN A 183 -6.96 4.02 21.19
N MET A 184 -5.79 4.06 21.80
CA MET A 184 -5.60 3.74 23.20
C MET A 184 -6.31 4.73 24.12
N ALA A 185 -6.23 6.03 23.83
CA ALA A 185 -6.96 7.05 24.58
C ALA A 185 -8.47 6.80 24.56
N VAL A 186 -9.04 6.54 23.37
CA VAL A 186 -10.46 6.20 23.22
C VAL A 186 -10.82 4.91 23.95
N THR A 187 -9.99 3.87 23.85
CA THR A 187 -10.21 2.58 24.54
C THR A 187 -10.17 2.74 26.06
N ALA A 188 -9.39 3.70 26.57
CA ALA A 188 -9.31 4.03 27.99
C ALA A 188 -10.46 4.94 28.48
N GLY A 189 -11.36 5.37 27.58
CA GLY A 189 -12.54 6.14 27.91
C GLY A 189 -12.42 7.65 27.64
N ALA A 190 -11.35 8.11 26.98
CA ALA A 190 -11.24 9.52 26.59
C ALA A 190 -12.25 9.86 25.50
N GLU A 191 -12.94 11.00 25.61
CA GLU A 191 -13.93 11.48 24.66
C GLU A 191 -13.59 12.90 24.16
N GLY A 192 -13.99 13.21 22.94
CA GLY A 192 -13.87 14.56 22.36
C GLY A 192 -12.42 15.10 22.36
N GLU A 193 -12.22 16.28 22.96
CA GLU A 193 -10.91 16.95 23.03
C GLU A 193 -9.91 16.25 23.96
N GLU A 194 -10.38 15.44 24.89
CA GLU A 194 -9.50 14.67 25.79
C GLU A 194 -8.63 13.68 25.04
N VAL A 195 -9.13 13.13 23.93
CA VAL A 195 -8.38 12.15 23.10
C VAL A 195 -7.05 12.75 22.62
N GLU A 196 -7.06 13.98 22.14
CA GLU A 196 -5.83 14.65 21.67
C GLU A 196 -4.91 15.06 22.84
N LYS A 197 -5.49 15.49 23.95
CA LYS A 197 -4.72 15.88 25.13
C LYS A 197 -3.95 14.67 25.71
N VAL A 198 -4.62 13.54 25.90
CA VAL A 198 -4.00 12.29 26.35
C VAL A 198 -2.97 11.79 25.32
N ALA A 199 -3.30 11.83 24.04
CA ALA A 199 -2.39 11.42 22.97
C ALA A 199 -1.12 12.28 22.93
N SER A 200 -1.22 13.60 23.19
CA SER A 200 -0.07 14.51 23.28
C SER A 200 0.82 14.18 24.46
N MET A 201 0.23 14.00 25.64
CA MET A 201 0.96 13.66 26.86
C MET A 201 1.72 12.34 26.74
N LEU A 202 1.14 11.34 26.07
CA LEU A 202 1.80 10.05 25.83
C LEU A 202 3.00 10.18 24.88
N ARG A 203 2.89 11.04 23.86
CA ARG A 203 3.99 11.33 22.93
C ARG A 203 5.17 12.03 23.61
N GLU A 204 4.88 13.02 24.46
CA GLU A 204 5.91 13.82 25.15
C GLU A 204 6.69 13.03 26.21
N ARG A 205 6.02 12.10 26.88
CA ARG A 205 6.65 11.32 27.96
C ARG A 205 7.53 10.17 27.48
N GLY A 206 7.52 9.81 26.19
CA GLY A 206 8.33 8.73 25.65
C GLY A 206 8.11 7.35 26.31
N VAL A 207 7.00 7.18 27.02
CA VAL A 207 6.67 6.00 27.81
C VAL A 207 6.21 4.87 26.90
N ARG A 208 6.53 3.61 27.25
CA ARG A 208 5.90 2.44 26.60
C ARG A 208 4.38 2.57 26.70
N ILE A 209 3.74 2.69 25.54
CA ILE A 209 2.32 2.90 25.41
C ILE A 209 1.60 1.59 25.73
N THR A 210 1.25 1.42 26.99
CA THR A 210 0.38 0.34 27.46
C THR A 210 -0.99 0.95 27.82
N GLN A 211 -2.05 0.14 27.77
CA GLN A 211 -3.39 0.58 28.18
C GLN A 211 -3.41 1.12 29.62
N ALA A 212 -2.60 0.55 30.52
CA ALA A 212 -2.43 1.02 31.87
C ALA A 212 -1.84 2.45 31.96
N SER A 213 -0.89 2.79 31.09
CA SER A 213 -0.32 4.15 31.03
C SER A 213 -1.34 5.19 30.59
N VAL A 214 -2.26 4.82 29.70
CA VAL A 214 -3.35 5.71 29.27
C VAL A 214 -4.37 5.91 30.37
N ILE A 215 -4.78 4.85 31.05
CA ILE A 215 -5.72 4.90 32.19
C ILE A 215 -5.13 5.78 33.32
N CYS A 216 -3.86 5.61 33.68
CA CYS A 216 -3.19 6.47 34.67
C CYS A 216 -3.22 7.97 34.30
N LEU A 217 -3.11 8.30 33.02
CA LEU A 217 -3.12 9.69 32.55
C LEU A 217 -4.50 10.34 32.54
N LEU A 218 -5.58 9.54 32.46
CA LEU A 218 -6.96 10.03 32.54
C LEU A 218 -7.41 10.31 33.97
N TYR A 219 -6.83 9.57 34.96
CA TYR A 219 -7.24 9.65 36.35
C TYR A 219 -6.21 10.37 37.28
N THR A 220 -5.12 10.93 36.72
CA THR A 220 -4.17 11.82 37.41
C THR A 220 -4.29 13.24 36.89
#